data_ea42d0119e075dd2840c137d564a0540
#
_entry.id   ea42d0119e075dd2840c137d564a0540
#
_cell.length_a   1.000
_cell.length_b   1.000
_cell.length_c   1.000
_cell.angle_alpha   90.00
_cell.angle_beta   90.00
_cell.angle_gamma   90.00
#
_symmetry.space_group_name_H-M   'P 1'
#
loop_
_entity.id
_entity.type
_entity.pdbx_description
1 polymer ?
#
loop_
_entity_poly.entity_id
_entity_poly.type
_entity_poly.pdbx_seq_one_letter_code
_entity_poly.pdbx_strand_id
1 'polypeptide(L)'
;HDHQVSHVLFFSCSVMYPSSSIPLKENDFKADKEMNASYFGIGWTKVYLEKMCEFFSGLGVTRYTVIRHSNVYGPHDKFDLERSHVFGASLTKVLHCTNGKIFVWGDGKEERDLLYISDLINFVQLAINKQDTPFCLLNIGYGSSVSISDLIKKIITISGKNIKIEYDMSKPTISTRIALNCQKAKQLFGWESKVALEDGIRKTMD
;
A
#
# COMPACT_ATOMS: atom_id res chain seq x y z
N HIS A 1 -13.76 23.86 -4.14
CA HIS A 1 -13.49 25.22 -4.57
C HIS A 1 -14.36 26.21 -3.80
N ASP A 2 -15.66 26.01 -3.77
CA ASP A 2 -16.62 26.94 -3.15
C ASP A 2 -16.49 27.06 -1.62
N HIS A 3 -15.93 26.05 -0.96
CA HIS A 3 -15.72 26.02 0.50
C HIS A 3 -14.35 26.55 0.94
N GLN A 4 -13.52 27.07 0.04
CA GLN A 4 -12.19 27.64 0.32
C GLN A 4 -11.29 26.72 1.15
N VAL A 5 -11.34 25.42 0.89
CA VAL A 5 -10.43 24.44 1.54
C VAL A 5 -9.01 24.77 1.16
N SER A 6 -8.13 24.92 2.15
CA SER A 6 -6.74 25.31 1.93
C SER A 6 -5.87 24.18 1.38
N HIS A 7 -6.20 22.91 1.69
CA HIS A 7 -5.41 21.75 1.28
C HIS A 7 -6.29 20.49 1.15
N VAL A 8 -6.18 19.80 0.03
CA VAL A 8 -6.81 18.51 -0.24
C VAL A 8 -5.72 17.44 -0.32
N LEU A 9 -5.84 16.40 0.48
CA LEU A 9 -5.00 15.21 0.38
C LEU A 9 -5.84 14.07 -0.21
N PHE A 10 -5.46 13.60 -1.39
CA PHE A 10 -6.14 12.51 -2.07
C PHE A 10 -5.34 11.21 -1.93
N PHE A 11 -5.92 10.23 -1.24
CA PHE A 11 -5.34 8.89 -1.15
C PHE A 11 -5.66 8.11 -2.41
N SER A 12 -4.67 8.07 -3.31
CA SER A 12 -4.66 7.21 -4.48
C SER A 12 -4.14 5.81 -4.07
N CYS A 13 -3.60 5.04 -4.98
CA CYS A 13 -3.06 3.72 -4.69
C CYS A 13 -1.93 3.36 -5.65
N SER A 14 -1.33 2.20 -5.49
CA SER A 14 -0.27 1.69 -6.36
C SER A 14 -0.75 0.68 -7.41
N VAL A 15 -2.04 0.33 -7.43
CA VAL A 15 -2.57 -0.75 -8.30
C VAL A 15 -2.52 -0.43 -9.80
N MET A 16 -2.36 0.85 -10.18
CA MET A 16 -2.21 1.25 -11.57
C MET A 16 -0.82 0.94 -12.15
N TYR A 17 0.17 0.66 -11.31
CA TYR A 17 1.51 0.36 -11.78
C TYR A 17 1.61 -1.04 -12.39
N PRO A 18 2.45 -1.24 -13.41
CA PRO A 18 2.78 -2.57 -13.89
C PRO A 18 3.59 -3.35 -12.84
N SER A 19 3.59 -4.67 -12.96
CA SER A 19 4.49 -5.51 -12.16
C SER A 19 5.95 -5.21 -12.52
N SER A 20 6.83 -5.11 -11.50
CA SER A 20 8.23 -4.75 -11.69
C SER A 20 9.13 -5.40 -10.65
N SER A 21 10.36 -5.76 -11.07
CA SER A 21 11.40 -6.25 -10.18
C SER A 21 12.17 -5.13 -9.46
N ILE A 22 11.98 -3.89 -9.88
CA ILE A 22 12.59 -2.70 -9.26
C ILE A 22 11.50 -1.76 -8.74
N PRO A 23 11.78 -0.99 -7.67
CA PRO A 23 10.82 -0.01 -7.16
C PRO A 23 10.44 1.05 -8.19
N LEU A 24 9.14 1.27 -8.35
CA LEU A 24 8.55 2.12 -9.38
C LEU A 24 8.45 3.58 -8.92
N LYS A 25 8.83 4.48 -9.80
CA LYS A 25 8.70 5.94 -9.63
C LYS A 25 7.33 6.42 -10.12
N GLU A 26 6.95 7.64 -9.76
CA GLU A 26 5.68 8.24 -10.15
C GLU A 26 5.48 8.29 -11.68
N ASN A 27 6.57 8.50 -12.43
CA ASN A 27 6.56 8.58 -13.89
C ASN A 27 6.59 7.23 -14.60
N ASP A 28 6.68 6.11 -13.87
CA ASP A 28 6.66 4.76 -14.47
C ASP A 28 5.23 4.30 -14.78
N PHE A 29 4.21 4.95 -14.21
CA PHE A 29 2.85 4.79 -14.69
C PHE A 29 2.67 5.51 -16.03
N LYS A 30 2.14 4.79 -17.01
CA LYS A 30 1.82 5.30 -18.35
C LYS A 30 0.37 4.96 -18.69
N ALA A 31 -0.42 5.97 -19.02
CA ALA A 31 -1.85 5.80 -19.30
C ALA A 31 -2.13 5.06 -20.64
N ASP A 32 -1.12 4.89 -21.49
CA ASP A 32 -1.16 4.11 -22.74
C ASP A 32 -0.85 2.61 -22.54
N LYS A 33 -0.54 2.20 -21.32
CA LYS A 33 -0.30 0.80 -20.97
C LYS A 33 -1.54 0.16 -20.37
N GLU A 34 -1.74 -1.12 -20.68
CA GLU A 34 -2.82 -1.89 -20.08
C GLU A 34 -2.62 -2.04 -18.58
N MET A 35 -3.69 -1.81 -17.85
CA MET A 35 -3.76 -2.06 -16.41
C MET A 35 -4.20 -3.50 -16.16
N ASN A 36 -3.70 -4.11 -15.08
CA ASN A 36 -4.15 -5.43 -14.67
C ASN A 36 -5.69 -5.48 -14.59
N ALA A 37 -6.31 -6.44 -15.26
CA ALA A 37 -7.76 -6.56 -15.39
C ALA A 37 -8.49 -6.58 -14.03
N SER A 38 -7.88 -7.20 -13.02
CA SER A 38 -8.43 -7.24 -11.65
C SER A 38 -8.50 -5.86 -10.98
N TYR A 39 -7.72 -4.90 -11.45
CA TYR A 39 -7.65 -3.55 -10.91
C TYR A 39 -8.20 -2.49 -11.87
N PHE A 40 -8.75 -2.88 -13.02
CA PHE A 40 -9.18 -1.96 -14.07
C PHE A 40 -10.08 -0.84 -13.55
N GLY A 41 -11.17 -1.19 -12.88
CA GLY A 41 -12.14 -0.19 -12.40
C GLY A 41 -11.54 0.77 -11.36
N ILE A 42 -10.95 0.21 -10.30
CA ILE A 42 -10.39 1.02 -9.21
C ILE A 42 -9.18 1.83 -9.68
N GLY A 43 -8.31 1.25 -10.49
CA GLY A 43 -7.11 1.91 -10.97
C GLY A 43 -7.44 3.12 -11.86
N TRP A 44 -8.31 2.97 -12.86
CA TRP A 44 -8.71 4.08 -13.73
C TRP A 44 -9.50 5.15 -12.99
N THR A 45 -10.34 4.77 -12.03
CA THR A 45 -11.02 5.75 -11.16
C THR A 45 -10.00 6.59 -10.37
N LYS A 46 -8.96 5.95 -9.80
CA LYS A 46 -7.91 6.68 -9.09
C LYS A 46 -7.13 7.61 -10.02
N VAL A 47 -6.74 7.14 -11.21
CA VAL A 47 -6.05 7.97 -12.22
C VAL A 47 -6.89 9.18 -12.63
N TYR A 48 -8.18 8.98 -12.87
CA TYR A 48 -9.10 10.09 -13.17
C TYR A 48 -9.12 11.13 -12.04
N LEU A 49 -9.26 10.69 -10.79
CA LEU A 49 -9.29 11.60 -9.63
C LEU A 49 -7.93 12.30 -9.41
N GLU A 50 -6.81 11.64 -9.70
CA GLU A 50 -5.49 12.28 -9.70
C GLU A 50 -5.45 13.45 -10.70
N LYS A 51 -5.98 13.24 -11.91
CA LYS A 51 -6.07 14.29 -12.95
C LYS A 51 -7.02 15.42 -12.55
N MET A 52 -8.11 15.12 -11.86
CA MET A 52 -8.99 16.15 -11.29
C MET A 52 -8.28 16.99 -10.24
N CYS A 53 -7.49 16.36 -9.35
CA CYS A 53 -6.68 17.10 -8.38
C CYS A 53 -5.66 18.03 -9.07
N GLU A 54 -4.97 17.52 -10.10
CA GLU A 54 -4.03 18.32 -10.89
C GLU A 54 -4.72 19.50 -11.58
N PHE A 55 -5.87 19.26 -12.21
CA PHE A 55 -6.66 20.32 -12.87
C PHE A 55 -7.10 21.40 -11.89
N PHE A 56 -7.72 21.02 -10.77
CA PHE A 56 -8.22 21.98 -9.79
C PHE A 56 -7.11 22.75 -9.07
N SER A 57 -5.91 22.20 -8.97
CA SER A 57 -4.77 22.90 -8.41
C SER A 57 -4.37 24.15 -9.21
N GLY A 58 -4.72 24.20 -10.50
CA GLY A 58 -4.46 25.36 -11.36
C GLY A 58 -5.55 26.44 -11.32
N LEU A 59 -6.70 26.18 -10.65
CA LEU A 59 -7.86 27.09 -10.69
C LEU A 59 -7.99 28.02 -9.48
N GLY A 60 -7.18 27.83 -8.43
CA GLY A 60 -7.35 28.60 -7.20
C GLY A 60 -6.17 28.47 -6.25
N VAL A 61 -6.43 28.74 -4.96
CA VAL A 61 -5.43 28.74 -3.90
C VAL A 61 -5.33 27.41 -3.13
N THR A 62 -6.24 26.48 -3.40
CA THR A 62 -6.25 25.16 -2.75
C THR A 62 -5.06 24.34 -3.23
N ARG A 63 -4.26 23.84 -2.29
CA ARG A 63 -3.18 22.89 -2.58
C ARG A 63 -3.73 21.47 -2.68
N TYR A 64 -3.13 20.65 -3.53
CA TYR A 64 -3.51 19.26 -3.70
C TYR A 64 -2.29 18.34 -3.54
N THR A 65 -2.36 17.38 -2.63
CA THR A 65 -1.39 16.30 -2.50
C THR A 65 -2.04 14.99 -2.92
N VAL A 66 -1.52 14.37 -3.96
CA VAL A 66 -1.92 13.02 -4.38
C VAL A 66 -0.93 12.02 -3.84
N ILE A 67 -1.41 11.07 -3.05
CA ILE A 67 -0.61 10.07 -2.36
C ILE A 67 -0.89 8.71 -2.99
N ARG A 68 0.03 8.21 -3.83
CA ARG A 68 0.02 6.83 -4.29
C ARG A 68 0.66 5.96 -3.23
N HIS A 69 -0.15 5.48 -2.29
CA HIS A 69 0.38 4.64 -1.22
C HIS A 69 0.43 3.16 -1.62
N SER A 70 1.36 2.42 -1.01
CA SER A 70 1.43 0.96 -1.08
C SER A 70 0.37 0.31 -0.18
N ASN A 71 0.49 -0.98 0.12
CA ASN A 71 -0.48 -1.65 1.00
C ASN A 71 -0.25 -1.22 2.45
N VAL A 72 -1.16 -0.42 2.97
CA VAL A 72 -1.12 0.06 4.35
C VAL A 72 -1.66 -1.00 5.29
N TYR A 73 -1.01 -1.17 6.44
CA TYR A 73 -1.42 -2.09 7.49
C TYR A 73 -1.15 -1.51 8.89
N GLY A 74 -1.80 -2.05 9.90
CA GLY A 74 -1.61 -1.65 11.31
C GLY A 74 -2.80 -2.02 12.19
N PRO A 75 -2.79 -1.59 13.46
CA PRO A 75 -3.94 -1.73 14.37
C PRO A 75 -5.21 -1.15 13.75
N HIS A 76 -6.37 -1.75 14.07
CA HIS A 76 -7.68 -1.35 13.56
C HIS A 76 -7.91 -1.56 12.05
N ASP A 77 -7.05 -2.34 11.37
CA ASP A 77 -7.31 -2.80 10.02
C ASP A 77 -8.53 -3.74 9.99
N LYS A 78 -8.99 -4.08 8.78
CA LYS A 78 -10.03 -5.09 8.60
C LYS A 78 -9.44 -6.48 8.77
N PHE A 79 -9.84 -7.19 9.82
CA PHE A 79 -9.34 -8.53 10.14
C PHE A 79 -10.32 -9.67 9.78
N ASP A 80 -11.45 -9.38 9.13
CA ASP A 80 -12.33 -10.42 8.62
C ASP A 80 -11.76 -11.05 7.33
N LEU A 81 -11.99 -12.36 7.15
CA LEU A 81 -11.41 -13.11 6.04
C LEU A 81 -12.05 -12.84 4.67
N GLU A 82 -13.23 -12.21 4.64
CA GLU A 82 -13.95 -11.94 3.40
C GLU A 82 -13.56 -10.59 2.77
N ARG A 83 -13.21 -9.61 3.60
CA ARG A 83 -13.03 -8.21 3.18
C ARG A 83 -11.65 -7.64 3.46
N SER A 84 -10.81 -8.37 4.22
CA SER A 84 -9.49 -7.88 4.59
C SER A 84 -8.50 -7.98 3.43
N HIS A 85 -7.55 -7.06 3.43
CA HIS A 85 -6.37 -7.17 2.58
C HIS A 85 -5.46 -8.31 3.06
N VAL A 86 -4.48 -8.65 2.23
CA VAL A 86 -3.59 -9.80 2.46
C VAL A 86 -2.91 -9.81 3.83
N PHE A 87 -2.52 -8.65 4.36
CA PHE A 87 -1.90 -8.56 5.69
C PHE A 87 -2.90 -8.98 6.78
N GLY A 88 -4.05 -8.33 6.84
CA GLY A 88 -5.09 -8.64 7.82
C GLY A 88 -5.57 -10.09 7.74
N ALA A 89 -5.83 -10.60 6.51
CA ALA A 89 -6.21 -11.99 6.30
C ALA A 89 -5.12 -12.97 6.78
N SER A 90 -3.85 -12.68 6.50
CA SER A 90 -2.72 -13.53 6.94
C SER A 90 -2.58 -13.54 8.46
N LEU A 91 -2.69 -12.39 9.09
CA LEU A 91 -2.64 -12.26 10.53
C LEU A 91 -3.78 -13.04 11.21
N THR A 92 -5.01 -12.84 10.74
CA THR A 92 -6.20 -13.54 11.23
C THR A 92 -6.06 -15.05 11.10
N LYS A 93 -5.62 -15.55 9.94
CA LYS A 93 -5.40 -16.99 9.72
C LYS A 93 -4.40 -17.57 10.72
N VAL A 94 -3.28 -16.87 10.97
CA VAL A 94 -2.25 -17.34 11.92
C VAL A 94 -2.75 -17.29 13.34
N LEU A 95 -3.35 -16.17 13.77
CA LEU A 95 -3.78 -16.01 15.17
C LEU A 95 -4.92 -16.97 15.56
N HIS A 96 -5.86 -17.23 14.64
CA HIS A 96 -6.99 -18.13 14.91
C HIS A 96 -6.73 -19.59 14.49
N CYS A 97 -5.51 -19.92 14.06
CA CYS A 97 -5.16 -21.29 13.73
C CYS A 97 -5.16 -22.18 14.98
N THR A 98 -5.99 -23.22 15.00
CA THR A 98 -6.12 -24.21 16.10
C THR A 98 -5.67 -25.61 15.72
N ASN A 99 -5.57 -25.91 14.43
CA ASN A 99 -5.26 -27.25 13.90
C ASN A 99 -3.81 -27.38 13.38
N GLY A 100 -2.96 -26.38 13.64
CA GLY A 100 -1.55 -26.36 13.23
C GLY A 100 -1.32 -26.22 11.71
N LYS A 101 -2.33 -25.84 10.93
CA LYS A 101 -2.23 -25.67 9.48
C LYS A 101 -2.97 -24.44 8.99
N ILE A 102 -2.41 -23.74 8.00
CA ILE A 102 -3.09 -22.66 7.28
C ILE A 102 -2.95 -22.86 5.78
N PHE A 103 -3.96 -22.40 5.04
CA PHE A 103 -3.96 -22.45 3.57
C PHE A 103 -3.70 -21.07 2.99
N VAL A 104 -2.72 -21.02 2.07
CA VAL A 104 -2.36 -19.85 1.27
C VAL A 104 -2.86 -20.07 -0.15
N TRP A 105 -3.55 -19.11 -0.71
CA TRP A 105 -4.02 -19.18 -2.09
C TRP A 105 -2.84 -19.06 -3.06
N GLY A 106 -2.83 -19.87 -4.11
CA GLY A 106 -1.72 -19.94 -5.06
C GLY A 106 -0.43 -20.48 -4.46
N ASP A 107 0.70 -20.07 -4.99
CA ASP A 107 2.05 -20.47 -4.54
C ASP A 107 2.69 -19.50 -3.54
N GLY A 108 1.99 -18.42 -3.20
CA GLY A 108 2.44 -17.39 -2.25
C GLY A 108 3.64 -16.56 -2.71
N LYS A 109 3.95 -16.56 -4.02
CA LYS A 109 5.07 -15.79 -4.59
C LYS A 109 4.71 -14.36 -4.94
N GLU A 110 3.42 -14.01 -4.93
CA GLU A 110 3.04 -12.61 -5.12
C GLU A 110 3.71 -11.73 -4.07
N GLU A 111 4.13 -10.57 -4.50
CA GLU A 111 4.83 -9.64 -3.63
C GLU A 111 4.02 -8.38 -3.38
N ARG A 112 4.10 -7.86 -2.16
CA ARG A 112 3.46 -6.61 -1.75
C ARG A 112 4.45 -5.71 -1.02
N ASP A 113 4.42 -4.44 -1.35
CA ASP A 113 5.02 -3.37 -0.55
C ASP A 113 4.05 -3.06 0.61
N LEU A 114 4.50 -3.24 1.84
CA LEU A 114 3.70 -3.11 3.06
C LEU A 114 4.17 -1.92 3.88
N LEU A 115 3.34 -0.90 3.99
CA LEU A 115 3.62 0.34 4.72
C LEU A 115 2.85 0.36 6.05
N TYR A 116 3.57 0.52 7.15
CA TYR A 116 2.93 0.64 8.46
C TYR A 116 2.20 1.99 8.60
N ILE A 117 1.01 1.97 9.18
CA ILE A 117 0.09 3.13 9.21
C ILE A 117 0.73 4.40 9.81
N SER A 118 1.58 4.29 10.84
CA SER A 118 2.19 5.49 11.43
C SER A 118 3.13 6.22 10.48
N ASP A 119 3.77 5.50 9.55
CA ASP A 119 4.64 6.12 8.54
C ASP A 119 3.81 6.91 7.52
N LEU A 120 2.64 6.39 7.13
CA LEU A 120 1.71 7.13 6.27
C LEU A 120 1.19 8.39 6.98
N ILE A 121 0.77 8.28 8.25
CA ILE A 121 0.30 9.43 9.03
C ILE A 121 1.39 10.48 9.18
N ASN A 122 2.63 10.06 9.42
CA ASN A 122 3.77 10.97 9.47
C ASN A 122 3.95 11.73 8.14
N PHE A 123 3.81 11.04 7.01
CA PHE A 123 3.84 11.73 5.70
C PHE A 123 2.71 12.74 5.56
N VAL A 124 1.48 12.38 5.94
CA VAL A 124 0.32 13.29 5.89
C VAL A 124 0.60 14.58 6.68
N GLN A 125 1.14 14.46 7.88
CA GLN A 125 1.52 15.62 8.70
C GLN A 125 2.59 16.49 8.04
N LEU A 126 3.61 15.86 7.43
CA LEU A 126 4.63 16.58 6.69
C LEU A 126 4.06 17.30 5.46
N ALA A 127 3.17 16.66 4.71
CA ALA A 127 2.53 17.26 3.55
C ALA A 127 1.69 18.48 3.94
N ILE A 128 0.89 18.39 5.00
CA ILE A 128 0.09 19.51 5.51
C ILE A 128 0.98 20.70 5.89
N ASN A 129 2.10 20.43 6.56
CA ASN A 129 2.94 21.47 7.13
C ASN A 129 3.95 22.08 6.15
N LYS A 130 4.40 21.31 5.14
CA LYS A 130 5.54 21.69 4.30
C LYS A 130 5.23 21.89 2.83
N GLN A 131 4.09 21.40 2.32
CA GLN A 131 3.80 21.59 0.89
C GLN A 131 3.55 23.06 0.60
N ASP A 132 4.34 23.64 -0.29
CA ASP A 132 4.25 25.01 -0.76
C ASP A 132 3.77 25.11 -2.21
N THR A 133 3.82 24.00 -2.97
CA THR A 133 3.39 23.95 -4.35
C THR A 133 1.89 23.69 -4.47
N PRO A 134 1.21 24.19 -5.53
CA PRO A 134 -0.21 23.96 -5.74
C PRO A 134 -0.57 22.49 -5.88
N PHE A 135 0.31 21.70 -6.52
CA PHE A 135 0.10 20.26 -6.78
C PHE A 135 1.34 19.45 -6.48
N CYS A 136 1.15 18.31 -5.84
CA CYS A 136 2.20 17.33 -5.62
C CYS A 136 1.64 15.91 -5.73
N LEU A 137 2.23 15.07 -6.59
CA LEU A 137 1.93 13.65 -6.70
C LEU A 137 3.15 12.85 -6.24
N LEU A 138 2.96 11.92 -5.30
CA LEU A 138 4.03 11.21 -4.60
C LEU A 138 3.70 9.74 -4.37
N ASN A 139 4.72 8.91 -4.49
CA ASN A 139 4.72 7.54 -4.01
C ASN A 139 5.06 7.50 -2.52
N ILE A 140 4.24 6.80 -1.75
CA ILE A 140 4.41 6.60 -0.30
C ILE A 140 4.29 5.11 0.00
N GLY A 141 5.42 4.45 0.24
CA GLY A 141 5.53 3.02 0.47
C GLY A 141 6.72 2.68 1.35
N TYR A 142 6.89 1.41 1.65
CA TYR A 142 8.07 0.94 2.38
C TYR A 142 9.34 0.94 1.48
N GLY A 143 9.13 0.82 0.16
CA GLY A 143 10.20 0.88 -0.83
C GLY A 143 10.77 -0.49 -1.21
N SER A 144 10.29 -1.55 -0.60
CA SER A 144 10.60 -2.94 -0.98
C SER A 144 9.37 -3.82 -0.82
N SER A 145 9.32 -4.91 -1.59
CA SER A 145 8.22 -5.86 -1.52
C SER A 145 8.61 -7.12 -0.75
N VAL A 146 7.63 -7.78 -0.17
CA VAL A 146 7.74 -9.07 0.50
C VAL A 146 6.78 -10.06 -0.12
N SER A 147 7.18 -11.33 -0.29
CA SER A 147 6.27 -12.38 -0.75
C SER A 147 5.21 -12.70 0.29
N ILE A 148 4.03 -13.16 -0.17
CA ILE A 148 2.96 -13.59 0.76
C ILE A 148 3.45 -14.74 1.65
N SER A 149 4.22 -15.69 1.07
CA SER A 149 4.84 -16.76 1.85
C SER A 149 5.75 -16.25 2.96
N ASP A 150 6.61 -15.27 2.67
CA ASP A 150 7.55 -14.76 3.66
C ASP A 150 6.86 -13.87 4.70
N LEU A 151 5.83 -13.10 4.30
CA LEU A 151 4.97 -12.39 5.25
C LEU A 151 4.36 -13.35 6.25
N ILE A 152 3.76 -14.45 5.79
CA ILE A 152 3.10 -15.43 6.66
C ILE A 152 4.11 -16.14 7.57
N LYS A 153 5.29 -16.52 7.05
CA LYS A 153 6.37 -17.10 7.88
C LYS A 153 6.79 -16.14 8.99
N LYS A 154 6.94 -14.85 8.68
CA LYS A 154 7.27 -13.82 9.71
C LYS A 154 6.18 -13.73 10.77
N ILE A 155 4.90 -13.70 10.36
CA ILE A 155 3.77 -13.66 11.30
C ILE A 155 3.77 -14.92 12.19
N ILE A 156 3.97 -16.12 11.63
CA ILE A 156 4.06 -17.38 12.39
C ILE A 156 5.20 -17.31 13.41
N THR A 157 6.39 -16.90 12.97
CA THR A 157 7.56 -16.79 13.87
C THR A 157 7.30 -15.83 15.02
N ILE A 158 6.71 -14.65 14.74
CA ILE A 158 6.42 -13.63 15.74
C ILE A 158 5.32 -14.10 16.70
N SER A 159 4.31 -14.83 16.20
CA SER A 159 3.22 -15.36 17.03
C SER A 159 3.65 -16.49 17.99
N GLY A 160 4.84 -17.06 17.80
CA GLY A 160 5.32 -18.22 18.56
C GLY A 160 4.56 -19.52 18.30
N LYS A 161 3.65 -19.55 17.32
CA LYS A 161 2.85 -20.73 16.99
C LYS A 161 3.63 -21.71 16.09
N ASN A 162 3.35 -22.99 16.25
CA ASN A 162 3.84 -24.01 15.33
C ASN A 162 2.78 -24.34 14.27
N ILE A 163 2.90 -23.71 13.09
CA ILE A 163 1.90 -23.78 12.02
C ILE A 163 2.59 -24.16 10.71
N LYS A 164 2.04 -25.17 10.05
CA LYS A 164 2.44 -25.58 8.68
C LYS A 164 1.67 -24.78 7.65
N ILE A 165 2.37 -24.25 6.65
CA ILE A 165 1.77 -23.58 5.49
C ILE A 165 1.49 -24.64 4.42
N GLU A 166 0.26 -24.68 3.92
CA GLU A 166 -0.15 -25.49 2.76
C GLU A 166 -0.64 -24.52 1.65
N TYR A 167 -0.36 -24.84 0.39
CA TYR A 167 -0.66 -23.96 -0.75
C TYR A 167 -1.84 -24.54 -1.55
N ASP A 168 -2.86 -23.70 -1.79
CA ASP A 168 -4.03 -24.07 -2.59
C ASP A 168 -3.93 -23.45 -3.98
N MET A 169 -3.39 -24.21 -4.92
CA MET A 169 -3.20 -23.80 -6.31
C MET A 169 -4.50 -23.67 -7.10
N SER A 170 -5.64 -24.14 -6.56
CA SER A 170 -6.96 -24.01 -7.20
C SER A 170 -7.58 -22.63 -7.06
N LYS A 171 -7.06 -21.82 -6.14
CA LYS A 171 -7.59 -20.49 -5.84
C LYS A 171 -6.98 -19.41 -6.73
N PRO A 172 -7.78 -18.42 -7.16
CA PRO A 172 -7.28 -17.33 -7.98
C PRO A 172 -6.28 -16.46 -7.19
N THR A 173 -5.23 -16.02 -7.88
CA THR A 173 -4.24 -15.12 -7.36
C THR A 173 -3.98 -13.98 -8.34
N ILE A 174 -3.51 -12.85 -7.83
CA ILE A 174 -3.11 -11.71 -8.66
C ILE A 174 -1.59 -11.66 -8.62
N SER A 175 -0.96 -12.32 -9.60
CA SER A 175 0.50 -12.36 -9.69
C SER A 175 1.05 -10.98 -10.02
N THR A 176 1.32 -10.20 -8.98
CA THR A 176 1.93 -8.88 -9.11
C THR A 176 3.11 -8.74 -8.14
N ARG A 177 4.11 -7.99 -8.57
CA ARG A 177 5.23 -7.52 -7.77
C ARG A 177 5.32 -6.02 -7.94
N ILE A 178 4.98 -5.27 -6.88
CA ILE A 178 4.98 -3.81 -6.89
C ILE A 178 5.64 -3.32 -5.60
N ALA A 179 6.71 -2.55 -5.76
CA ALA A 179 7.30 -1.74 -4.70
C ALA A 179 7.40 -0.29 -5.17
N LEU A 180 7.27 0.67 -4.27
CA LEU A 180 7.25 2.08 -4.61
C LEU A 180 8.61 2.74 -4.35
N ASN A 181 9.13 3.46 -5.32
CA ASN A 181 10.27 4.35 -5.12
C ASN A 181 9.79 5.66 -4.50
N CYS A 182 10.18 5.92 -3.26
CA CYS A 182 9.76 7.09 -2.49
C CYS A 182 10.82 8.21 -2.45
N GLN A 183 11.78 8.19 -3.38
CA GLN A 183 12.87 9.17 -3.40
C GLN A 183 12.37 10.61 -3.52
N LYS A 184 11.30 10.84 -4.28
CA LYS A 184 10.68 12.17 -4.42
C LYS A 184 10.11 12.67 -3.07
N ALA A 185 9.46 11.82 -2.29
CA ALA A 185 8.97 12.16 -0.95
C ALA A 185 10.14 12.48 0.00
N LYS A 186 11.24 11.74 -0.09
CA LYS A 186 12.46 12.02 0.68
C LYS A 186 13.07 13.38 0.31
N GLN A 187 13.18 13.68 -0.98
CA GLN A 187 13.78 14.94 -1.46
C GLN A 187 12.94 16.17 -1.08
N LEU A 188 11.60 16.10 -1.26
CA LEU A 188 10.74 17.26 -1.05
C LEU A 188 10.32 17.46 0.41
N PHE A 189 10.14 16.38 1.16
CA PHE A 189 9.57 16.44 2.51
C PHE A 189 10.52 15.91 3.60
N GLY A 190 11.63 15.29 3.24
CA GLY A 190 12.52 14.58 4.17
C GLY A 190 11.88 13.31 4.72
N TRP A 191 10.87 12.75 4.00
CA TRP A 191 10.14 11.59 4.47
C TRP A 191 10.75 10.28 3.97
N GLU A 192 10.81 9.30 4.86
CA GLU A 192 11.09 7.90 4.57
C GLU A 192 10.35 7.01 5.56
N SER A 193 10.03 5.78 5.15
CA SER A 193 9.45 4.77 6.05
C SER A 193 10.46 4.40 7.13
N LYS A 194 9.98 4.18 8.36
CA LYS A 194 10.83 3.90 9.53
C LYS A 194 10.51 2.59 10.22
N VAL A 195 9.27 2.11 10.08
CA VAL A 195 8.81 0.92 10.80
C VAL A 195 9.13 -0.31 9.98
N ALA A 196 10.06 -1.15 10.48
CA ALA A 196 10.34 -2.45 9.87
C ALA A 196 9.13 -3.36 9.94
N LEU A 197 9.00 -4.29 8.96
CA LEU A 197 7.83 -5.17 8.87
C LEU A 197 7.60 -5.98 10.14
N GLU A 198 8.66 -6.52 10.73
CA GLU A 198 8.58 -7.32 11.96
C GLU A 198 8.08 -6.51 13.15
N ASP A 199 8.49 -5.25 13.27
CA ASP A 199 8.02 -4.35 14.33
C ASP A 199 6.57 -3.94 14.10
N GLY A 200 6.20 -3.69 12.85
CA GLY A 200 4.81 -3.42 12.47
C GLY A 200 3.88 -4.61 12.74
N ILE A 201 4.34 -5.85 12.48
CA ILE A 201 3.59 -7.07 12.82
C ILE A 201 3.35 -7.13 14.34
N ARG A 202 4.40 -6.98 15.18
CA ARG A 202 4.26 -7.00 16.65
C ARG A 202 3.24 -5.95 17.11
N LYS A 203 3.43 -4.70 16.73
CA LYS A 203 2.54 -3.58 17.08
C LYS A 203 1.09 -3.76 16.62
N THR A 204 0.85 -4.61 15.61
CA THR A 204 -0.50 -4.90 15.13
C THR A 204 -1.14 -6.07 15.88
N MET A 205 -0.32 -6.94 16.49
CA MET A 205 -0.76 -8.09 17.30
C MET A 205 -1.10 -7.70 18.74
N ASP A 206 -0.49 -6.64 19.26
CA ASP A 206 -0.76 -6.05 20.59
C ASP A 206 -2.15 -5.36 20.63
#